data_e3281ecb70d3021095a413b11de837f4
#
_entry.id   e3281ecb70d3021095a413b11de837f4
#
_cell.length_a   1.000
_cell.length_b   1.000
_cell.length_c   1.000
_cell.angle_alpha   90.00
_cell.angle_beta   90.00
_cell.angle_gamma   90.00
#
_symmetry.space_group_name_H-M   'P 1'
#
loop_
_entity.id
_entity.type
_entity.pdbx_description
1 polymer ?
#
loop_
_entity_poly.entity_id
_entity_poly.type
_entity_poly.pdbx_seq_one_letter_code
_entity_poly.pdbx_strand_id
1 'polypeptide(L)'
;PETNSSLNIELEKALRLEDFIELSILMIKDAIEREESCGAHFREEYQTKEGEAKRNDDLFSHIAVWKFNSDNNSHIRFSEDLNFKKISLNTRNYK
;
A
#
# COMPACT_ATOMS: atom_id res chain seq x y z
N PRO A 1 9.81 11.71 -26.54
CA PRO A 1 8.72 12.69 -26.50
C PRO A 1 9.09 13.99 -27.22
N GLU A 2 8.12 14.60 -27.86
CA GLU A 2 8.30 15.91 -28.48
C GLU A 2 8.36 17.00 -27.41
N THR A 3 9.30 17.93 -27.56
CA THR A 3 9.53 18.99 -26.57
C THR A 3 9.25 20.40 -27.12
N ASN A 4 8.79 20.52 -28.36
CA ASN A 4 8.65 21.80 -29.07
C ASN A 4 7.25 22.41 -28.94
N SER A 5 6.33 21.80 -28.22
CA SER A 5 4.97 22.29 -28.04
C SER A 5 4.81 22.97 -26.69
N SER A 6 4.02 24.05 -26.64
CA SER A 6 3.65 24.70 -25.38
C SER A 6 2.79 23.81 -24.48
N LEU A 7 2.10 22.81 -25.07
CA LEU A 7 1.37 21.77 -24.36
C LEU A 7 1.84 20.41 -24.86
N ASN A 8 2.76 19.79 -24.13
CA ASN A 8 3.31 18.51 -24.50
C ASN A 8 2.80 17.43 -23.52
N ILE A 9 1.80 16.67 -23.94
CA ILE A 9 1.16 15.62 -23.14
C ILE A 9 2.12 14.46 -22.86
N GLU A 10 2.97 14.11 -23.82
CA GLU A 10 3.94 13.02 -23.65
C GLU A 10 5.02 13.39 -22.62
N LEU A 11 5.47 14.65 -22.60
CA LEU A 11 6.41 15.14 -21.59
C LEU A 11 5.78 15.12 -20.21
N GLU A 12 4.52 15.56 -20.08
CA GLU A 12 3.80 15.53 -18.82
C GLU A 12 3.68 14.11 -18.27
N LYS A 13 3.33 13.15 -19.11
CA LYS A 13 3.25 11.73 -18.74
C LYS A 13 4.61 11.19 -18.30
N ALA A 14 5.67 11.57 -19.01
CA ALA A 14 7.03 11.13 -18.67
C ALA A 14 7.48 11.67 -17.31
N LEU A 15 7.13 12.92 -16.98
CA LEU A 15 7.44 13.52 -15.67
C LEU A 15 6.65 12.85 -14.54
N ARG A 16 5.41 12.48 -14.77
CA ARG A 16 4.58 11.77 -13.79
C ARG A 16 5.06 10.34 -13.54
N LEU A 17 5.67 9.72 -14.53
CA LEU A 17 6.13 8.33 -14.42
C LEU A 17 7.13 8.16 -13.27
N GLU A 18 8.00 9.13 -13.04
CA GLU A 18 8.95 9.11 -11.94
C GLU A 18 8.23 9.04 -10.58
N ASP A 19 7.19 9.86 -10.40
CA ASP A 19 6.37 9.87 -9.19
C ASP A 19 5.65 8.53 -8.99
N PHE A 20 5.10 7.96 -10.07
CA PHE A 20 4.42 6.67 -10.02
C PHE A 20 5.35 5.52 -9.66
N ILE A 21 6.58 5.54 -10.16
CA ILE A 21 7.59 4.53 -9.82
C ILE A 21 7.93 4.62 -8.33
N GLU A 22 8.16 5.82 -7.82
CA GLU A 22 8.46 6.03 -6.40
C GLU A 22 7.31 5.54 -5.49
N LEU A 23 6.07 5.93 -5.81
CA LEU A 23 4.90 5.47 -5.07
C LEU A 23 4.75 3.95 -5.14
N SER A 24 4.98 3.35 -6.30
CA SER A 24 4.89 1.90 -6.50
C SER A 24 5.89 1.14 -5.62
N ILE A 25 7.10 1.66 -5.45
CA ILE A 25 8.10 1.07 -4.57
C ILE A 25 7.61 1.03 -3.13
N LEU A 26 7.00 2.10 -2.64
CA LEU A 26 6.43 2.15 -1.28
C LEU A 26 5.27 1.18 -1.12
N MET A 27 4.39 1.09 -2.11
CA MET A 27 3.27 0.14 -2.11
C MET A 27 3.76 -1.31 -2.08
N ILE A 28 4.79 -1.63 -2.85
CA ILE A 28 5.38 -2.98 -2.88
C ILE A 28 6.03 -3.31 -1.53
N LYS A 29 6.75 -2.38 -0.94
CA LYS A 29 7.35 -2.57 0.39
C LYS A 29 6.29 -2.87 1.45
N ASP A 30 5.18 -2.12 1.46
CA ASP A 30 4.08 -2.38 2.38
C ASP A 30 3.43 -3.74 2.14
N ALA A 31 3.24 -4.12 0.87
CA ALA A 31 2.66 -5.40 0.52
C ALA A 31 3.54 -6.58 0.98
N ILE A 32 4.85 -6.45 0.85
CA ILE A 32 5.80 -7.49 1.29
C ILE A 32 5.78 -7.64 2.81
N GLU A 33 5.76 -6.53 3.54
CA GLU A 33 5.79 -6.54 5.01
C GLU A 33 4.47 -6.99 5.64
N ARG A 34 3.36 -6.83 4.94
CA ARG A 34 2.04 -7.21 5.46
C ARG A 34 1.78 -8.69 5.27
N GLU A 35 2.04 -9.45 6.29
CA GLU A 35 1.94 -10.92 6.32
C GLU A 35 0.52 -11.36 6.69
N GLU A 36 -0.44 -10.93 5.90
CA GLU A 36 -1.86 -11.29 6.01
C GLU A 36 -2.53 -11.17 4.65
N SER A 37 -3.79 -11.58 4.57
CA SER A 37 -4.68 -11.24 3.47
C SER A 37 -5.86 -10.46 4.00
N CYS A 38 -6.08 -9.24 3.48
CA CYS A 38 -7.14 -8.35 3.91
C CYS A 38 -7.58 -7.45 2.77
N GLY A 39 -8.87 -7.46 2.45
CA GLY A 39 -9.41 -6.65 1.36
C GLY A 39 -8.78 -7.01 0.01
N ALA A 40 -8.29 -6.01 -0.69
CA ALA A 40 -7.61 -6.20 -1.98
C ALA A 40 -6.19 -6.75 -1.86
N HIS A 41 -5.60 -6.70 -0.67
CA HIS A 41 -4.29 -7.29 -0.40
C HIS A 41 -4.47 -8.79 -0.13
N PHE A 42 -4.09 -9.63 -1.09
CA PHE A 42 -4.25 -11.07 -0.99
C PHE A 42 -2.92 -11.77 -1.25
N ARG A 43 -2.54 -12.63 -0.30
CA ARG A 43 -1.35 -13.47 -0.41
C ARG A 43 -1.75 -14.94 -0.30
N GLU A 44 -1.29 -15.75 -1.22
CA GLU A 44 -1.65 -17.17 -1.29
C GLU A 44 -1.27 -17.97 -0.04
N GLU A 45 -0.18 -17.58 0.62
CA GLU A 45 0.26 -18.22 1.86
C GLU A 45 -0.61 -17.84 3.07
N TYR A 46 -1.45 -16.83 2.95
CA TYR A 46 -2.35 -16.38 4.02
C TYR A 46 -3.81 -16.54 3.61
N GLN A 47 -4.24 -17.79 3.60
CA GLN A 47 -5.62 -18.17 3.33
C GLN A 47 -6.14 -19.10 4.43
N THR A 48 -7.45 -19.09 4.63
CA THR A 48 -8.13 -20.11 5.45
C THR A 48 -8.20 -21.43 4.68
N LYS A 49 -8.61 -22.51 5.35
CA LYS A 49 -8.77 -23.82 4.70
C LYS A 49 -9.79 -23.78 3.56
N GLU A 50 -10.74 -22.85 3.63
CA GLU A 50 -11.78 -22.66 2.62
C GLU A 50 -11.33 -21.72 1.48
N GLY A 51 -10.08 -21.25 1.49
CA GLY A 51 -9.55 -20.34 0.48
C GLY A 51 -9.94 -18.87 0.65
N GLU A 52 -10.43 -18.50 1.82
CA GLU A 52 -10.75 -17.12 2.16
C GLU A 52 -9.52 -16.39 2.69
N ALA A 53 -9.58 -15.05 2.66
CA ALA A 53 -8.51 -14.21 3.17
C ALA A 53 -8.29 -14.47 4.68
N LYS A 54 -7.06 -14.75 5.05
CA LYS A 54 -6.66 -14.93 6.44
C LYS A 54 -6.03 -13.64 6.95
N ARG A 55 -6.81 -12.92 7.76
CA ARG A 55 -6.41 -11.65 8.36
C ARG A 55 -5.65 -11.89 9.66
N ASN A 56 -4.73 -11.00 9.98
CA ASN A 56 -4.02 -10.99 11.27
C ASN A 56 -4.17 -9.61 11.92
N ASP A 57 -5.29 -9.41 12.60
CA ASP A 57 -5.64 -8.13 13.21
C ASP A 57 -4.72 -7.75 14.37
N ASP A 58 -4.13 -8.72 15.07
CA ASP A 58 -3.23 -8.47 16.19
C ASP A 58 -1.96 -7.71 15.76
N LEU A 59 -1.43 -8.05 14.58
CA LEU A 59 -0.21 -7.46 14.06
C LEU A 59 -0.44 -6.38 13.00
N PHE A 60 -1.53 -6.44 12.25
CA PHE A 60 -1.71 -5.61 11.06
C PHE A 60 -2.93 -4.70 11.08
N SER A 61 -3.57 -4.52 12.24
CA SER A 61 -4.65 -3.54 12.39
C SER A 61 -4.08 -2.13 12.58
N HIS A 62 -3.32 -1.67 11.58
CA HIS A 62 -2.69 -0.35 11.59
C HIS A 62 -2.64 0.25 10.18
N ILE A 63 -2.37 1.55 10.13
CA ILE A 63 -2.08 2.29 8.91
C ILE A 63 -0.57 2.49 8.80
N ALA A 64 0.00 2.23 7.64
CA ALA A 64 1.39 2.57 7.34
C ALA A 64 1.45 4.02 6.84
N VAL A 65 2.37 4.80 7.41
CA VAL A 65 2.60 6.19 7.01
C VAL A 65 4.06 6.32 6.60
N TRP A 66 4.28 6.82 5.39
CA TRP A 66 5.62 7.04 4.85
C TRP A 66 5.98 8.51 4.88
N LYS A 67 7.13 8.82 5.44
CA LYS A 67 7.67 10.18 5.48
C LYS A 67 8.99 10.22 4.73
N PHE A 68 9.10 11.16 3.79
CA PHE A 68 10.36 11.40 3.09
C PHE A 68 11.37 12.08 4.03
N ASN A 69 12.59 11.54 4.05
CA ASN A 69 13.71 12.12 4.78
C ASN A 69 14.72 12.67 3.78
N SER A 70 14.77 14.00 3.66
CA SER A 70 15.65 14.70 2.72
C SER A 70 17.13 14.60 3.08
N ASP A 71 17.47 14.38 4.36
CA ASP A 71 18.86 14.33 4.82
C ASP A 71 19.64 13.17 4.20
N ASN A 72 19.02 12.02 4.04
CA ASN A 72 19.63 10.83 3.44
C ASN A 72 18.87 10.31 2.22
N ASN A 73 17.96 11.10 1.67
CA ASN A 73 17.18 10.78 0.48
C ASN A 73 16.47 9.41 0.59
N SER A 74 15.85 9.17 1.73
CA SER A 74 15.17 7.92 2.03
C SER A 74 13.75 8.13 2.52
N HIS A 75 13.00 7.04 2.68
CA HIS A 75 11.66 7.05 3.25
C HIS A 75 11.67 6.33 4.60
N ILE A 76 11.02 6.93 5.59
CA ILE A 76 10.85 6.35 6.93
C ILE A 76 9.40 5.91 7.07
N ARG A 77 9.19 4.67 7.51
CA ARG A 77 7.86 4.10 7.72
C ARG A 77 7.46 4.22 9.19
N PHE A 78 6.28 4.76 9.41
CA PHE A 78 5.61 4.79 10.72
C PHE A 78 4.32 3.99 10.64
N SER A 79 3.84 3.50 11.75
CA SER A 79 2.54 2.86 11.84
C SER A 79 1.66 3.58 12.86
N GLU A 80 0.36 3.63 12.58
CA GLU A 80 -0.65 4.16 13.47
C GLU A 80 -1.72 3.11 13.66
N ASP A 81 -1.96 2.71 14.90
CA ASP A 81 -2.93 1.67 15.22
C ASP A 81 -4.37 2.13 14.94
N LEU A 82 -5.16 1.23 14.40
CA LEU A 82 -6.58 1.46 14.19
C LEU A 82 -7.36 1.18 15.47
N ASN A 83 -8.13 2.18 15.92
CA ASN A 83 -8.99 2.08 17.09
C ASN A 83 -10.45 2.33 16.71
N PHE A 84 -11.31 1.37 17.00
CA PHE A 84 -12.73 1.45 16.71
C PHE A 84 -13.52 1.60 18.01
N LYS A 85 -14.17 2.75 18.19
CA LYS A 85 -14.91 3.05 19.43
C LYS A 85 -16.31 2.48 19.48
N LYS A 86 -16.96 2.29 18.33
CA LYS A 86 -18.38 1.93 18.22
C LYS A 86 -18.65 0.62 17.48
N ILE A 87 -17.65 0.08 16.80
CA ILE A 87 -17.77 -1.15 16.01
C ILE A 87 -16.65 -2.10 16.38
N SER A 88 -16.87 -3.39 16.21
CA SER A 88 -15.84 -4.42 16.33
C SER A 88 -15.43 -4.94 14.95
N LEU A 89 -14.20 -5.44 14.86
CA LEU A 89 -13.71 -6.06 13.63
C LEU A 89 -14.40 -7.41 13.42
N ASN A 90 -14.95 -7.61 12.23
CA ASN A 90 -15.58 -8.86 11.83
C ASN A 90 -14.92 -9.39 10.56
N THR A 91 -14.80 -10.71 10.49
CA THR A 91 -14.31 -11.37 9.29
C THR A 91 -15.42 -11.43 8.23
N ARG A 92 -15.10 -11.06 7.02
CA ARG A 92 -16.00 -11.16 5.88
C ARG A 92 -15.84 -12.52 5.20
N ASN A 93 -16.98 -13.16 4.92
CA ASN A 93 -17.02 -14.44 4.21
C ASN A 93 -17.79 -14.24 2.89
N TYR A 94 -17.22 -14.73 1.78
CA TYR A 94 -17.80 -14.60 0.45
C TYR A 94 -18.44 -15.91 -0.07
N LYS A 95 -18.44 -16.97 0.74
CA LYS A 95 -19.03 -18.27 0.40
C LYS A 95 -20.35 -18.52 1.10
#